data_286ed1293c85b65c1443284b44ad2a63
#
_entry.id   286ed1293c85b65c1443284b44ad2a63
#
_cell.length_a   1.000
_cell.length_b   1.000
_cell.length_c   1.000
_cell.angle_alpha   90.00
_cell.angle_beta   90.00
_cell.angle_gamma   90.00
#
_symmetry.space_group_name_H-M   'P 1'
#
loop_
_entity.id
_entity.type
_entity.pdbx_description
1 polymer ?
#
loop_
_entity_poly.entity_id
_entity_poly.type
_entity_poly.pdbx_seq_one_letter_code
_entity_poly.pdbx_strand_id
1 'polypeptide(L)'
;MTLFHPSDGELRVKGVTSATNAVLHPWLKEQCAAILSTLPTPAPCDAATQTALWQRWQQGLTQPITLPEVLPALRMLLVWDNLAAHCTPEMVLWLIEHGIMPLYTPLGSSWLNMAESIQRIVGRRALEGQTPETPQQIMEALEATAKGWNREPTPFVWGGKRAARRQRSRQRRHALGGSGACTQRPVRQRTTLLKKWLKSNQTTHY
;
A
#
# COMPACT_ATOMS: atom_id res chain seq x y z
N MET A 1 -5.86 -13.14 -0.51
CA MET A 1 -6.34 -11.74 -0.71
C MET A 1 -5.96 -10.92 0.50
N THR A 2 -5.66 -9.63 0.33
CA THR A 2 -5.14 -8.78 1.42
C THR A 2 -5.69 -7.37 1.29
N LEU A 3 -6.21 -6.81 2.38
CA LEU A 3 -6.59 -5.42 2.53
C LEU A 3 -5.89 -4.85 3.76
N PHE A 4 -5.24 -3.70 3.62
CA PHE A 4 -4.48 -3.05 4.68
C PHE A 4 -4.98 -1.63 4.90
N HIS A 5 -5.29 -1.30 6.15
CA HIS A 5 -5.73 0.03 6.56
C HIS A 5 -4.54 0.78 7.20
N PRO A 6 -3.92 1.74 6.48
CA PRO A 6 -2.65 2.33 6.93
C PRO A 6 -2.76 3.18 8.17
N SER A 7 -3.92 3.81 8.43
CA SER A 7 -4.09 4.76 9.54
C SER A 7 -4.10 4.11 10.92
N ASP A 8 -4.61 2.90 11.04
CA ASP A 8 -4.63 2.12 12.28
C ASP A 8 -3.70 0.90 12.25
N GLY A 9 -3.25 0.52 11.04
CA GLY A 9 -2.40 -0.64 10.83
C GLY A 9 -3.15 -1.96 10.76
N GLU A 10 -4.48 -1.94 10.67
CA GLU A 10 -5.31 -3.14 10.57
C GLU A 10 -5.05 -3.89 9.26
N LEU A 11 -4.99 -5.19 9.35
CA LEU A 11 -4.73 -6.09 8.24
C LEU A 11 -5.85 -7.12 8.10
N ARG A 12 -6.44 -7.23 6.91
CA ARG A 12 -7.44 -8.23 6.59
C ARG A 12 -6.87 -9.16 5.52
N VAL A 13 -6.86 -10.45 5.80
CA VAL A 13 -6.33 -11.48 4.91
C VAL A 13 -7.34 -12.59 4.79
N LYS A 14 -7.49 -13.10 3.58
CA LYS A 14 -8.23 -14.35 3.31
C LYS A 14 -7.41 -15.23 2.39
N GLY A 15 -7.14 -16.44 2.82
CA GLY A 15 -6.58 -17.50 1.99
C GLY A 15 -7.60 -17.96 0.97
N VAL A 16 -7.19 -18.14 -0.29
CA VAL A 16 -8.05 -18.62 -1.37
C VAL A 16 -7.26 -19.50 -2.32
N THR A 17 -7.92 -20.48 -2.91
CA THR A 17 -7.32 -21.35 -3.92
C THR A 17 -7.32 -20.71 -5.31
N SER A 18 -8.17 -19.71 -5.53
CA SER A 18 -8.21 -18.95 -6.78
C SER A 18 -8.66 -17.52 -6.49
N ALA A 19 -8.19 -16.56 -7.27
CA ALA A 19 -8.53 -15.14 -7.15
C ALA A 19 -9.40 -14.67 -8.34
N THR A 20 -10.44 -15.45 -8.66
CA THR A 20 -11.42 -15.04 -9.67
C THR A 20 -12.32 -13.91 -9.16
N ASN A 21 -12.97 -13.18 -10.07
CA ASN A 21 -13.91 -12.11 -9.69
C ASN A 21 -15.02 -12.62 -8.77
N ALA A 22 -15.50 -13.86 -8.99
CA ALA A 22 -16.53 -14.48 -8.15
C ALA A 22 -16.08 -14.68 -6.69
N VAL A 23 -14.78 -14.76 -6.44
CA VAL A 23 -14.20 -14.91 -5.10
C VAL A 23 -13.74 -13.56 -4.54
N LEU A 24 -13.09 -12.75 -5.38
CA LEU A 24 -12.51 -11.47 -4.98
C LEU A 24 -13.58 -10.42 -4.65
N HIS A 25 -14.56 -10.23 -5.54
CA HIS A 25 -15.53 -9.14 -5.40
C HIS A 25 -16.41 -9.26 -4.15
N PRO A 26 -17.03 -10.43 -3.85
CA PRO A 26 -17.84 -10.57 -2.63
C PRO A 26 -17.02 -10.30 -1.38
N TRP A 27 -15.81 -10.86 -1.29
CA TRP A 27 -14.95 -10.63 -0.14
C TRP A 27 -14.57 -9.16 0.02
N LEU A 28 -14.18 -8.49 -1.07
CA LEU A 28 -13.79 -7.08 -1.02
C LEU A 28 -14.98 -6.19 -0.63
N LYS A 29 -16.15 -6.43 -1.22
CA LYS A 29 -17.40 -5.74 -0.87
C LYS A 29 -17.74 -5.90 0.60
N GLU A 30 -17.63 -7.11 1.14
CA GLU A 30 -17.86 -7.42 2.56
C GLU A 30 -16.88 -6.65 3.46
N GLN A 31 -15.56 -6.68 3.14
CA GLN A 31 -14.56 -6.00 3.94
C GLN A 31 -14.72 -4.48 3.88
N CYS A 32 -14.99 -3.92 2.72
CA CYS A 32 -15.26 -2.49 2.56
C CYS A 32 -16.52 -2.06 3.34
N ALA A 33 -17.60 -2.82 3.25
CA ALA A 33 -18.82 -2.55 4.01
C ALA A 33 -18.57 -2.59 5.52
N ALA A 34 -17.80 -3.57 6.00
CA ALA A 34 -17.41 -3.67 7.40
C ALA A 34 -16.60 -2.45 7.86
N ILE A 35 -15.67 -1.96 7.06
CA ILE A 35 -14.91 -0.74 7.37
C ILE A 35 -15.83 0.48 7.37
N LEU A 36 -16.67 0.64 6.36
CA LEU A 36 -17.61 1.77 6.27
C LEU A 36 -18.55 1.85 7.47
N SER A 37 -18.96 0.70 8.03
CA SER A 37 -19.84 0.66 9.21
C SER A 37 -19.16 1.22 10.47
N THR A 38 -17.84 1.21 10.54
CA THR A 38 -17.07 1.75 11.67
C THR A 38 -16.71 3.23 11.50
N LEU A 39 -16.81 3.77 10.27
CA LEU A 39 -16.49 5.16 10.01
C LEU A 39 -17.60 6.10 10.51
N PRO A 40 -17.26 7.29 10.99
CA PRO A 40 -18.24 8.28 11.39
C PRO A 40 -19.10 8.69 10.19
N THR A 41 -20.31 9.20 10.48
CA THR A 41 -21.16 9.81 9.44
C THR A 41 -20.39 10.96 8.77
N PRO A 42 -20.36 11.03 7.44
CA PRO A 42 -19.63 12.09 6.74
C PRO A 42 -20.21 13.45 7.14
N ALA A 43 -19.32 14.43 7.28
CA ALA A 43 -19.75 15.81 7.49
C ALA A 43 -20.64 16.27 6.31
N PRO A 44 -21.64 17.11 6.55
CA PRO A 44 -22.43 17.69 5.48
C PRO A 44 -21.51 18.41 4.48
N CYS A 45 -21.62 18.05 3.22
CA CYS A 45 -20.92 18.69 2.12
C CYS A 45 -21.95 19.13 1.09
N ASP A 46 -21.76 20.30 0.49
CA ASP A 46 -22.66 20.72 -0.57
C ASP A 46 -22.51 19.82 -1.81
N ALA A 47 -23.63 19.64 -2.53
CA ALA A 47 -23.68 18.73 -3.68
C ALA A 47 -22.72 19.16 -4.82
N ALA A 48 -22.46 20.46 -4.98
CA ALA A 48 -21.57 20.98 -6.02
C ALA A 48 -20.10 20.60 -5.71
N THR A 49 -19.64 20.81 -4.48
CA THR A 49 -18.30 20.40 -4.04
C THR A 49 -18.13 18.89 -4.17
N GLN A 50 -19.12 18.11 -3.77
CA GLN A 50 -19.10 16.65 -3.89
C GLN A 50 -19.00 16.20 -5.35
N THR A 51 -19.82 16.77 -6.22
CA THR A 51 -19.79 16.50 -7.66
C THR A 51 -18.43 16.86 -8.27
N ALA A 52 -17.89 18.04 -7.93
CA ALA A 52 -16.60 18.50 -8.42
C ALA A 52 -15.44 17.54 -8.00
N LEU A 53 -15.51 16.97 -6.79
CA LEU A 53 -14.54 15.99 -6.31
C LEU A 53 -14.52 14.73 -7.17
N TRP A 54 -15.70 14.14 -7.44
CA TRP A 54 -15.82 12.95 -8.26
C TRP A 54 -15.47 13.21 -9.72
N GLN A 55 -15.85 14.37 -10.28
CA GLN A 55 -15.46 14.77 -11.63
C GLN A 55 -13.93 14.94 -11.77
N ARG A 56 -13.28 15.55 -10.77
CA ARG A 56 -11.82 15.66 -10.76
C ARG A 56 -11.13 14.31 -10.71
N TRP A 57 -11.66 13.37 -9.93
CA TRP A 57 -11.17 11.99 -9.92
C TRP A 57 -11.33 11.33 -11.29
N GLN A 58 -12.51 11.45 -11.90
CA GLN A 58 -12.80 10.90 -13.23
C GLN A 58 -11.84 11.40 -14.31
N GLN A 59 -11.47 12.69 -14.28
CA GLN A 59 -10.50 13.28 -15.22
C GLN A 59 -9.11 12.66 -15.12
N GLY A 60 -8.75 12.07 -14.00
CA GLY A 60 -7.47 11.37 -13.80
C GLY A 60 -7.47 9.92 -14.29
N LEU A 61 -8.60 9.39 -14.73
CA LEU A 61 -8.70 8.01 -15.21
C LEU A 61 -8.21 7.87 -16.66
N THR A 62 -7.52 6.79 -16.94
CA THR A 62 -7.08 6.46 -18.32
C THR A 62 -8.27 6.07 -19.20
N GLN A 63 -9.29 5.45 -18.63
CA GLN A 63 -10.53 5.09 -19.29
C GLN A 63 -11.69 5.89 -18.69
N PRO A 64 -12.50 6.58 -19.50
CA PRO A 64 -13.64 7.33 -19.00
C PRO A 64 -14.69 6.38 -18.43
N ILE A 65 -15.29 6.78 -17.33
CA ILE A 65 -16.41 6.10 -16.67
C ILE A 65 -17.57 7.07 -16.64
N THR A 66 -18.78 6.63 -16.95
CA THR A 66 -19.99 7.44 -16.75
C THR A 66 -20.33 7.45 -15.27
N LEU A 67 -20.29 8.62 -14.65
CA LEU A 67 -20.68 8.79 -13.25
C LEU A 67 -22.21 8.72 -13.12
N PRO A 68 -22.72 8.17 -12.00
CA PRO A 68 -24.13 8.25 -11.66
C PRO A 68 -24.60 9.72 -11.51
N GLU A 69 -25.89 9.98 -11.76
CA GLU A 69 -26.48 11.31 -11.59
C GLU A 69 -26.40 11.80 -10.15
N VAL A 70 -26.60 10.90 -9.19
CA VAL A 70 -26.48 11.17 -7.76
C VAL A 70 -25.20 10.56 -7.24
N LEU A 71 -24.29 11.42 -6.80
CA LEU A 71 -23.00 11.02 -6.27
C LEU A 71 -23.03 11.04 -4.73
N PRO A 72 -22.59 9.97 -4.07
CA PRO A 72 -22.57 9.92 -2.60
C PRO A 72 -21.43 10.74 -2.02
N ALA A 73 -21.51 11.07 -0.73
CA ALA A 73 -20.41 11.65 0.00
C ALA A 73 -19.21 10.70 0.00
N LEU A 74 -18.01 11.26 -0.23
CA LEU A 74 -16.78 10.47 -0.14
C LEU A 74 -16.54 10.04 1.31
N ARG A 75 -16.36 8.75 1.50
CA ARG A 75 -16.13 8.13 2.81
C ARG A 75 -14.79 7.45 2.94
N MET A 76 -14.28 6.87 1.84
CA MET A 76 -13.05 6.08 1.86
C MET A 76 -12.30 6.20 0.55
N LEU A 77 -10.97 6.19 0.62
CA LEU A 77 -10.08 6.05 -0.53
C LEU A 77 -9.55 4.60 -0.55
N LEU A 78 -9.71 3.91 -1.68
CA LEU A 78 -9.19 2.57 -1.89
C LEU A 78 -8.05 2.60 -2.91
N VAL A 79 -6.81 2.43 -2.45
CA VAL A 79 -5.63 2.35 -3.31
C VAL A 79 -5.42 0.91 -3.76
N TRP A 80 -5.38 0.67 -5.06
CA TRP A 80 -5.11 -0.63 -5.63
C TRP A 80 -4.39 -0.56 -6.99
N ASP A 81 -3.97 -1.70 -7.51
CA ASP A 81 -3.33 -1.78 -8.82
C ASP A 81 -4.35 -1.88 -9.97
N ASN A 82 -3.83 -1.89 -11.20
CA ASN A 82 -4.62 -1.94 -12.41
C ASN A 82 -4.97 -3.39 -12.84
N LEU A 83 -5.16 -4.30 -11.90
CA LEU A 83 -5.62 -5.65 -12.22
C LEU A 83 -7.01 -5.58 -12.88
N ALA A 84 -7.23 -6.34 -13.94
CA ALA A 84 -8.50 -6.32 -14.68
C ALA A 84 -9.73 -6.55 -13.77
N ALA A 85 -9.59 -7.40 -12.74
CA ALA A 85 -10.62 -7.62 -11.74
C ALA A 85 -10.98 -6.36 -10.93
N HIS A 86 -10.04 -5.43 -10.75
CA HIS A 86 -10.24 -4.17 -10.04
C HIS A 86 -10.90 -3.09 -10.90
N CYS A 87 -10.90 -3.27 -12.23
CA CYS A 87 -11.39 -2.30 -13.19
C CYS A 87 -12.73 -2.71 -13.81
N THR A 88 -13.40 -3.74 -13.28
CA THR A 88 -14.70 -4.14 -13.83
C THR A 88 -15.76 -3.07 -13.54
N PRO A 89 -16.62 -2.73 -14.52
CA PRO A 89 -17.66 -1.71 -14.34
C PRO A 89 -18.53 -1.95 -13.11
N GLU A 90 -18.95 -3.21 -12.89
CA GLU A 90 -19.75 -3.58 -11.72
C GLU A 90 -19.07 -3.23 -10.40
N MET A 91 -17.76 -3.55 -10.29
CA MET A 91 -17.02 -3.30 -9.05
C MET A 91 -16.82 -1.79 -8.82
N VAL A 92 -16.46 -1.06 -9.87
CA VAL A 92 -16.23 0.38 -9.79
C VAL A 92 -17.52 1.14 -9.45
N LEU A 93 -18.63 0.78 -10.07
CA LEU A 93 -19.93 1.39 -9.77
C LEU A 93 -20.34 1.09 -8.32
N TRP A 94 -20.18 -0.14 -7.86
CA TRP A 94 -20.46 -0.51 -6.48
C TRP A 94 -19.63 0.34 -5.50
N LEU A 95 -18.34 0.55 -5.76
CA LEU A 95 -17.50 1.41 -4.94
C LEU A 95 -18.01 2.85 -4.89
N ILE A 96 -18.33 3.42 -6.05
CA ILE A 96 -18.88 4.78 -6.15
C ILE A 96 -20.16 4.89 -5.33
N GLU A 97 -21.12 3.98 -5.51
CA GLU A 97 -22.39 3.96 -4.79
C GLU A 97 -22.22 3.95 -3.27
N HIS A 98 -21.14 3.38 -2.77
CA HIS A 98 -20.82 3.31 -1.34
C HIS A 98 -19.89 4.43 -0.84
N GLY A 99 -19.63 5.44 -1.69
CA GLY A 99 -18.73 6.55 -1.32
C GLY A 99 -17.25 6.16 -1.22
N ILE A 100 -16.86 5.11 -1.92
CA ILE A 100 -15.47 4.65 -1.98
C ILE A 100 -14.85 5.07 -3.29
N MET A 101 -13.80 5.88 -3.22
CA MET A 101 -13.07 6.34 -4.41
C MET A 101 -11.90 5.42 -4.69
N PRO A 102 -11.90 4.65 -5.79
CA PRO A 102 -10.77 3.83 -6.17
C PRO A 102 -9.63 4.71 -6.72
N LEU A 103 -8.44 4.52 -6.18
CA LEU A 103 -7.21 5.20 -6.61
C LEU A 103 -6.27 4.16 -7.22
N TYR A 104 -6.13 4.20 -8.54
CA TYR A 104 -5.27 3.28 -9.26
C TYR A 104 -3.81 3.72 -9.20
N THR A 105 -2.90 2.77 -8.97
CA THR A 105 -1.47 3.05 -9.09
C THR A 105 -1.12 3.34 -10.54
N PRO A 106 -0.11 4.20 -10.84
CA PRO A 106 0.34 4.40 -12.20
C PRO A 106 0.72 3.08 -12.89
N LEU A 107 0.51 2.98 -14.18
CA LEU A 107 0.89 1.80 -14.97
C LEU A 107 2.37 1.47 -14.76
N GLY A 108 2.67 0.20 -14.51
CA GLY A 108 4.03 -0.27 -14.20
C GLY A 108 4.54 0.09 -12.79
N SER A 109 3.70 0.65 -11.93
CA SER A 109 4.06 1.07 -10.57
C SER A 109 3.26 0.36 -9.48
N SER A 110 2.93 -0.91 -9.68
CA SER A 110 2.20 -1.73 -8.69
C SER A 110 2.89 -1.75 -7.31
N TRP A 111 4.22 -1.57 -7.28
CA TRP A 111 5.01 -1.47 -6.05
C TRP A 111 4.59 -0.28 -5.13
N LEU A 112 3.83 0.69 -5.63
CA LEU A 112 3.21 1.74 -4.83
C LEU A 112 2.00 1.21 -4.04
N ASN A 113 1.41 0.09 -4.46
CA ASN A 113 0.39 -0.58 -3.68
C ASN A 113 1.02 -1.21 -2.42
N MET A 114 0.71 -0.64 -1.27
CA MET A 114 1.24 -1.11 0.01
C MET A 114 0.87 -2.57 0.30
N ALA A 115 -0.26 -3.06 -0.23
CA ALA A 115 -0.70 -4.42 -0.03
C ALA A 115 0.34 -5.44 -0.50
N GLU A 116 1.09 -5.20 -1.59
CA GLU A 116 2.16 -6.09 -2.03
C GLU A 116 3.28 -6.23 -0.98
N SER A 117 3.69 -5.11 -0.39
CA SER A 117 4.72 -5.11 0.66
C SER A 117 4.24 -5.83 1.92
N ILE A 118 2.98 -5.64 2.29
CA ILE A 118 2.35 -6.30 3.42
C ILE A 118 2.19 -7.80 3.15
N GLN A 119 1.72 -8.20 1.97
CA GLN A 119 1.62 -9.61 1.58
C GLN A 119 2.96 -10.34 1.70
N ARG A 120 4.06 -9.69 1.29
CA ARG A 120 5.41 -10.25 1.41
C ARG A 120 5.81 -10.45 2.88
N ILE A 121 5.45 -9.51 3.76
CA ILE A 121 5.73 -9.62 5.20
C ILE A 121 4.88 -10.74 5.81
N VAL A 122 3.60 -10.78 5.50
CA VAL A 122 2.67 -11.82 6.00
C VAL A 122 3.09 -13.20 5.53
N GLY A 123 3.37 -13.36 4.23
CA GLY A 123 3.84 -14.63 3.67
C GLY A 123 5.10 -15.14 4.35
N ARG A 124 6.07 -14.25 4.58
CA ARG A 124 7.28 -14.62 5.30
C ARG A 124 6.98 -15.05 6.73
N ARG A 125 6.20 -14.28 7.49
CA ARG A 125 5.87 -14.60 8.88
C ARG A 125 5.04 -15.87 9.03
N ALA A 126 4.16 -16.13 8.06
CA ALA A 126 3.29 -17.29 8.09
C ALA A 126 4.01 -18.59 7.72
N LEU A 127 4.98 -18.50 6.80
CA LEU A 127 5.54 -19.70 6.14
C LEU A 127 7.03 -19.93 6.43
N GLU A 128 7.74 -18.93 7.02
CA GLU A 128 9.17 -19.10 7.33
C GLU A 128 9.37 -20.21 8.36
N GLY A 129 10.17 -21.25 7.96
CA GLY A 129 10.41 -22.42 8.79
C GLY A 129 9.24 -23.42 8.85
N GLN A 130 8.19 -23.22 8.06
CA GLN A 130 7.06 -24.15 7.94
C GLN A 130 7.21 -25.01 6.67
N THR A 131 6.71 -26.22 6.74
CA THR A 131 6.63 -27.16 5.60
C THR A 131 5.16 -27.56 5.38
N PRO A 132 4.31 -26.65 4.85
CA PRO A 132 2.90 -26.95 4.64
C PRO A 132 2.75 -28.04 3.57
N GLU A 133 1.97 -29.06 3.86
CA GLU A 133 1.69 -30.17 2.96
C GLU A 133 0.46 -29.92 2.08
N THR A 134 -0.40 -29.01 2.50
CA THR A 134 -1.66 -28.72 1.79
C THR A 134 -1.88 -27.22 1.61
N PRO A 135 -2.58 -26.79 0.54
CA PRO A 135 -2.99 -25.41 0.36
C PRO A 135 -3.80 -24.86 1.54
N GLN A 136 -4.58 -25.71 2.19
CA GLN A 136 -5.39 -25.34 3.35
C GLN A 136 -4.52 -24.90 4.52
N GLN A 137 -3.44 -25.60 4.82
CA GLN A 137 -2.48 -25.20 5.86
C GLN A 137 -1.83 -23.83 5.57
N ILE A 138 -1.54 -23.54 4.28
CA ILE A 138 -1.03 -22.22 3.87
C ILE A 138 -2.06 -21.12 4.14
N MET A 139 -3.31 -21.35 3.77
CA MET A 139 -4.39 -20.40 3.98
C MET A 139 -4.60 -20.11 5.47
N GLU A 140 -4.66 -21.13 6.29
CA GLU A 140 -4.81 -21.02 7.75
C GLU A 140 -3.63 -20.27 8.40
N ALA A 141 -2.40 -20.56 7.98
CA ALA A 141 -1.21 -19.89 8.48
C ALA A 141 -1.20 -18.37 8.13
N LEU A 142 -1.64 -18.02 6.91
CA LEU A 142 -1.76 -16.62 6.50
C LEU A 142 -2.83 -15.88 7.32
N GLU A 143 -3.99 -16.50 7.51
CA GLU A 143 -5.09 -15.92 8.29
C GLU A 143 -4.75 -15.82 9.78
N ALA A 144 -4.11 -16.84 10.35
CA ALA A 144 -3.63 -16.80 11.73
C ALA A 144 -2.59 -15.70 11.95
N THR A 145 -1.71 -15.49 10.95
CA THR A 145 -0.72 -14.41 10.98
C THR A 145 -1.39 -13.04 10.98
N ALA A 146 -2.44 -12.84 10.19
CA ALA A 146 -3.21 -11.59 10.19
C ALA A 146 -3.94 -11.37 11.52
N LYS A 147 -4.53 -12.41 12.12
CA LYS A 147 -5.11 -12.34 13.46
C LYS A 147 -4.08 -11.95 14.53
N GLY A 148 -2.88 -12.54 14.45
CA GLY A 148 -1.76 -12.18 15.32
C GLY A 148 -1.29 -10.74 15.13
N TRP A 149 -1.24 -10.27 13.88
CA TRP A 149 -0.89 -8.89 13.53
C TRP A 149 -1.87 -7.89 14.17
N ASN A 150 -3.17 -8.16 14.09
CA ASN A 150 -4.22 -7.27 14.57
C ASN A 150 -4.39 -7.23 16.09
N ARG A 151 -3.66 -8.04 16.87
CA ARG A 151 -3.64 -7.91 18.34
C ARG A 151 -2.96 -6.61 18.78
N GLU A 152 -1.93 -6.19 18.06
CA GLU A 152 -1.18 -4.95 18.28
C GLU A 152 -0.89 -4.28 16.93
N PRO A 153 -1.90 -3.76 16.25
CA PRO A 153 -1.72 -3.17 14.94
C PRO A 153 -0.89 -1.89 15.07
N THR A 154 0.01 -1.68 14.13
CA THR A 154 0.87 -0.50 14.15
C THR A 154 0.53 0.40 12.96
N PRO A 155 0.04 1.63 13.20
CA PRO A 155 -0.22 2.61 12.17
C PRO A 155 1.00 2.83 11.27
N PHE A 156 0.75 3.02 9.99
CA PHE A 156 1.80 3.32 9.05
C PHE A 156 2.16 4.81 9.09
N VAL A 157 3.42 5.10 9.39
CA VAL A 157 3.92 6.48 9.44
C VAL A 157 4.61 6.83 8.13
N TRP A 158 3.98 7.68 7.34
CA TRP A 158 4.51 8.18 6.06
C TRP A 158 5.75 9.05 6.29
N GLY A 159 6.82 8.80 5.51
CA GLY A 159 8.07 9.57 5.58
C GLY A 159 8.86 9.44 6.88
N GLY A 160 8.28 8.87 7.90
CA GLY A 160 8.78 8.95 9.30
C GLY A 160 10.03 8.17 9.49
N LYS A 161 10.56 7.35 9.73
CA LYS A 161 11.74 6.64 10.25
C LYS A 161 12.67 6.05 9.16
N ARG A 162 12.48 6.41 7.89
CA ARG A 162 13.25 5.80 6.79
C ARG A 162 14.76 6.08 6.91
N ALA A 163 15.12 7.31 7.25
CA ALA A 163 16.52 7.71 7.45
C ALA A 163 17.11 7.01 8.69
N ALA A 164 16.41 7.05 9.82
CA ALA A 164 16.83 6.39 11.05
C ALA A 164 16.89 4.86 10.91
N ARG A 165 16.00 4.25 10.14
CA ARG A 165 16.00 2.81 9.86
C ARG A 165 17.18 2.42 8.96
N ARG A 166 17.50 3.23 7.94
CA ARG A 166 18.68 3.04 7.10
C ARG A 166 19.98 3.18 7.90
N GLN A 167 20.04 4.14 8.79
CA GLN A 167 21.20 4.36 9.66
C GLN A 167 21.41 3.16 10.61
N ARG A 168 20.35 2.68 11.29
CA ARG A 168 20.40 1.49 12.13
C ARG A 168 20.77 0.23 11.36
N SER A 169 20.25 0.05 10.14
CA SER A 169 20.61 -1.06 9.28
C SER A 169 22.09 -1.03 8.87
N ARG A 170 22.64 0.15 8.60
CA ARG A 170 24.07 0.33 8.31
C ARG A 170 24.92 0.01 9.53
N GLN A 171 24.54 0.50 10.71
CA GLN A 171 25.24 0.22 11.98
C GLN A 171 25.23 -1.27 12.30
N ARG A 172 24.10 -1.96 12.14
CA ARG A 172 24.00 -3.42 12.35
C ARG A 172 24.88 -4.20 11.38
N ARG A 173 24.91 -3.85 10.09
CA ARG A 173 25.76 -4.52 9.10
C ARG A 173 27.25 -4.34 9.45
N HIS A 174 27.64 -3.17 9.93
CA HIS A 174 28.99 -2.93 10.42
C HIS A 174 29.33 -3.76 11.66
N ALA A 175 28.42 -3.81 12.63
CA ALA A 175 28.64 -4.53 13.88
C ALA A 175 28.66 -6.06 13.71
N LEU A 176 27.90 -6.60 12.74
CA LEU A 176 27.73 -8.04 12.55
C LEU A 176 28.63 -8.64 11.44
N GLY A 177 29.59 -7.88 10.90
CA GLY A 177 30.49 -8.41 9.88
C GLY A 177 29.84 -8.61 8.50
N GLY A 178 28.73 -7.92 8.20
CA GLY A 178 28.10 -7.91 6.87
C GLY A 178 29.04 -7.35 5.79
N SER A 179 28.59 -7.35 4.53
CA SER A 179 29.39 -6.97 3.33
C SER A 179 30.12 -5.60 3.37
N GLY A 180 29.86 -4.79 4.38
CA GLY A 180 30.57 -3.53 4.65
C GLY A 180 31.59 -3.62 5.80
N ALA A 181 31.70 -4.76 6.50
CA ALA A 181 32.56 -4.89 7.69
C ALA A 181 34.06 -4.90 7.36
N CYS A 182 34.42 -5.33 6.16
CA CYS A 182 35.82 -5.35 5.70
C CYS A 182 36.34 -3.97 5.29
N THR A 183 35.48 -2.96 5.20
CA THR A 183 35.89 -1.60 4.83
C THR A 183 36.02 -0.75 6.09
N GLN A 184 37.24 -0.61 6.62
CA GLN A 184 37.54 0.42 7.63
C GLN A 184 37.35 1.86 7.07
N ARG A 185 37.01 1.99 5.81
CA ARG A 185 36.73 3.30 5.19
C ARG A 185 35.25 3.66 5.43
N PRO A 186 35.00 4.85 5.99
CA PRO A 186 33.62 5.35 6.08
C PRO A 186 33.01 5.35 4.67
N VAL A 187 31.78 4.85 4.54
CA VAL A 187 31.03 4.91 3.27
C VAL A 187 31.13 6.34 2.74
N ARG A 188 31.79 6.51 1.58
CA ARG A 188 32.00 7.83 0.95
C ARG A 188 30.67 8.53 0.87
N GLN A 189 30.52 9.61 1.61
CA GLN A 189 29.36 10.47 1.46
C GLN A 189 29.47 11.08 0.05
N ARG A 190 28.44 10.96 -0.77
CA ARG A 190 28.37 11.55 -2.12
C ARG A 190 28.67 13.07 -2.14
N THR A 191 28.46 13.75 -1.02
CA THR A 191 28.82 15.13 -0.78
C THR A 191 30.31 15.46 -0.93
N THR A 192 31.21 14.49 -0.76
CA THR A 192 32.66 14.73 -0.88
C THR A 192 33.12 14.82 -2.34
N LEU A 193 32.44 14.11 -3.24
CA LEU A 193 32.74 14.19 -4.67
C LEU A 193 32.24 15.49 -5.29
N LEU A 194 31.04 15.94 -4.89
CA LEU A 194 30.48 17.21 -5.35
C LEU A 194 31.33 18.42 -4.87
N LYS A 195 31.79 18.37 -3.62
CA LYS A 195 32.67 19.41 -3.07
C LYS A 195 34.06 19.42 -3.72
N LYS A 196 34.62 18.26 -4.11
CA LYS A 196 35.86 18.20 -4.87
C LYS A 196 35.70 18.75 -6.29
N TRP A 197 34.59 18.38 -6.96
CA TRP A 197 34.31 18.86 -8.31
C TRP A 197 34.05 20.38 -8.35
N LEU A 198 33.34 20.93 -7.37
CA LEU A 198 33.12 22.38 -7.22
C LEU A 198 34.42 23.13 -6.92
N LYS A 199 35.34 22.57 -6.15
CA LYS A 199 36.66 23.18 -5.89
C LYS A 199 37.57 23.14 -7.13
N SER A 200 37.55 22.08 -7.93
CA SER A 200 38.37 22.00 -9.15
C SER A 200 37.91 22.94 -10.27
N ASN A 201 36.63 23.31 -10.30
CA ASN A 201 36.09 24.22 -11.30
C ASN A 201 36.11 25.71 -10.90
N GLN A 202 36.50 26.04 -9.66
CA GLN A 202 36.69 27.43 -9.23
C GLN A 202 38.11 27.96 -9.47
N THR A 203 39.05 27.07 -9.90
CA THR A 203 40.48 27.46 -10.08
C THR A 203 40.83 27.70 -11.55
N THR A 204 39.86 27.79 -12.47
CA THR A 204 40.13 27.98 -13.91
C THR A 204 39.60 29.30 -14.45
N HIS A 205 39.55 30.34 -13.62
CA HIS A 205 39.32 31.70 -14.10
C HIS A 205 40.35 32.63 -13.45
N TYR A 206 41.54 32.66 -14.07
CA TYR A 206 42.48 33.80 -14.11
C TYR A 206 43.18 33.76 -15.45
#